data_ec661b2f2348d17f89325e0679a89f72
#
_entry.id   ec661b2f2348d17f89325e0679a89f72
#
_cell.length_a   1.000
_cell.length_b   1.000
_cell.length_c   1.000
_cell.angle_alpha   90.00
_cell.angle_beta   90.00
_cell.angle_gamma   90.00
#
_symmetry.space_group_name_H-M   'P 1'
#
loop_
_entity.id
_entity.type
_entity.pdbx_description
1 polymer ?
#
loop_
_entity_poly.entity_id
_entity_poly.type
_entity_poly.pdbx_seq_one_letter_code
_entity_poly.pdbx_strand_id
1 'polypeptide(L)'
;MTEEKTNWGAKTPSKAEDAMTDSQQKIAEVCEEMKRMLLQKNRQYGDSVLNPSRFFSHADQEEQIKVRIDDKLNRLVQGNDSLESDDDIIMDLIGYLTLLLVSRR
;
A
#
# COMPACT_ATOMS: atom_id res chain seq x y z
N MET A 1 10.11 24.34 -3.90
CA MET A 1 9.77 23.91 -4.19
C MET A 1 9.63 23.37 -4.93
N THR A 2 9.78 22.96 -5.09
CA THR A 2 9.55 22.56 -6.00
C THR A 2 8.59 21.58 -6.26
N GLU A 3 7.47 21.91 -6.60
CA GLU A 3 6.45 21.06 -6.84
C GLU A 3 6.57 20.28 -8.02
N GLU A 4 7.44 20.63 -8.90
CA GLU A 4 7.56 19.87 -10.10
C GLU A 4 8.01 18.51 -9.80
N LYS A 5 8.65 18.27 -8.66
CA LYS A 5 8.99 16.95 -8.34
C LYS A 5 7.87 16.12 -7.98
N THR A 6 6.76 16.70 -7.60
CA THR A 6 5.61 15.92 -7.23
C THR A 6 4.55 15.97 -8.29
N ASN A 7 4.97 16.17 -9.53
CA ASN A 7 4.05 16.28 -10.63
C ASN A 7 3.51 14.95 -11.09
N TRP A 8 3.54 13.94 -10.28
CA TRP A 8 3.00 12.65 -10.59
C TRP A 8 1.51 12.78 -10.80
N GLY A 9 1.04 12.51 -12.00
CA GLY A 9 -0.38 12.54 -12.27
C GLY A 9 -1.01 13.91 -12.39
N ALA A 10 -0.20 14.97 -12.35
CA ALA A 10 -0.75 16.31 -12.44
C ALA A 10 -1.18 16.66 -13.86
N LYS A 11 -0.70 15.92 -14.84
CA LYS A 11 -0.99 16.23 -16.21
C LYS A 11 -1.84 15.15 -16.84
N THR A 12 -2.91 15.54 -17.47
CA THR A 12 -3.76 14.59 -18.16
C THR A 12 -3.29 14.45 -19.59
N PRO A 13 -3.03 13.25 -20.08
CA PRO A 13 -2.55 13.08 -21.44
C PRO A 13 -3.61 13.49 -22.46
N SER A 14 -3.16 13.91 -23.62
CA SER A 14 -4.06 14.19 -24.71
C SER A 14 -4.61 12.88 -25.27
N LYS A 15 -5.61 12.99 -26.15
CA LYS A 15 -6.18 11.82 -26.73
C LYS A 15 -5.18 10.99 -27.46
N ALA A 16 -4.25 11.61 -28.15
CA ALA A 16 -3.22 10.90 -28.87
C ALA A 16 -2.26 10.19 -27.92
N GLU A 17 -2.13 10.72 -26.69
CA GLU A 17 -1.25 10.17 -25.71
C GLU A 17 -1.98 9.23 -24.75
N ASP A 18 -3.28 9.10 -24.91
CA ASP A 18 -4.07 8.31 -23.99
C ASP A 18 -3.84 6.81 -24.10
N ALA A 19 -3.28 6.36 -25.21
CA ALA A 19 -3.04 4.95 -25.38
C ALA A 19 -1.92 4.52 -24.44
N MET A 20 -2.24 3.72 -23.46
CA MET A 20 -1.28 3.25 -22.49
C MET A 20 -0.43 2.12 -23.06
N THR A 21 0.83 2.10 -22.67
CA THR A 21 1.68 0.97 -22.95
C THR A 21 1.24 -0.22 -22.11
N ASP A 22 1.75 -1.41 -22.42
CA ASP A 22 1.47 -2.59 -21.61
C ASP A 22 1.88 -2.37 -20.16
N SER A 23 3.03 -1.78 -19.94
CA SER A 23 3.49 -1.54 -18.57
C SER A 23 2.58 -0.58 -17.83
N GLN A 24 2.17 0.49 -18.50
CA GLN A 24 1.28 1.46 -17.87
C GLN A 24 -0.05 0.83 -17.52
N GLN A 25 -0.56 -0.04 -18.38
CA GLN A 25 -1.81 -0.71 -18.10
C GLN A 25 -1.69 -1.64 -16.89
N LYS A 26 -0.59 -2.37 -16.80
CA LYS A 26 -0.35 -3.24 -15.65
C LYS A 26 -0.21 -2.44 -14.36
N ILE A 27 0.46 -1.30 -14.42
CA ILE A 27 0.57 -0.40 -13.27
C ILE A 27 -0.82 0.04 -12.80
N ALA A 28 -1.65 0.45 -13.74
CA ALA A 28 -3.01 0.89 -13.42
C ALA A 28 -3.82 -0.24 -12.78
N GLU A 29 -3.66 -1.47 -13.30
CA GLU A 29 -4.37 -2.62 -12.75
C GLU A 29 -3.95 -2.93 -11.33
N VAL A 30 -2.66 -2.92 -11.06
CA VAL A 30 -2.15 -3.19 -9.71
C VAL A 30 -2.63 -2.12 -8.74
N CYS A 31 -2.58 -0.85 -9.15
CA CYS A 31 -3.03 0.24 -8.30
C CYS A 31 -4.52 0.13 -8.00
N GLU A 32 -5.31 -0.26 -8.99
CA GLU A 32 -6.75 -0.41 -8.78
C GLU A 32 -7.04 -1.59 -7.86
N GLU A 33 -6.34 -2.70 -8.02
CA GLU A 33 -6.45 -3.84 -7.14
C GLU A 33 -6.12 -3.46 -5.70
N MET A 34 -5.03 -2.73 -5.53
CA MET A 34 -4.60 -2.29 -4.20
C MET A 34 -5.65 -1.41 -3.56
N LYS A 35 -6.20 -0.46 -4.31
CA LYS A 35 -7.23 0.42 -3.79
C LYS A 35 -8.43 -0.37 -3.29
N ARG A 36 -8.91 -1.30 -4.11
CA ARG A 36 -10.09 -2.09 -3.72
C ARG A 36 -9.82 -2.94 -2.50
N MET A 37 -8.64 -3.57 -2.47
CA MET A 37 -8.27 -4.41 -1.34
C MET A 37 -8.20 -3.61 -0.04
N LEU A 38 -7.54 -2.45 -0.08
CA LEU A 38 -7.40 -1.64 1.12
C LEU A 38 -8.70 -1.10 1.62
N LEU A 39 -9.56 -0.62 0.72
CA LEU A 39 -10.86 -0.11 1.12
C LEU A 39 -11.72 -1.22 1.72
N GLN A 40 -11.67 -2.41 1.14
CA GLN A 40 -12.43 -3.52 1.67
C GLN A 40 -11.94 -3.95 3.04
N LYS A 41 -10.62 -4.08 3.21
CA LYS A 41 -10.06 -4.47 4.49
C LYS A 41 -10.32 -3.41 5.56
N ASN A 42 -10.22 -2.14 5.20
CA ASN A 42 -10.51 -1.08 6.14
C ASN A 42 -11.95 -1.17 6.66
N ARG A 43 -12.89 -1.42 5.77
CA ARG A 43 -14.28 -1.60 6.18
C ARG A 43 -14.45 -2.84 7.04
N GLN A 44 -13.79 -3.93 6.67
CA GLN A 44 -13.94 -5.20 7.37
C GLN A 44 -13.38 -5.15 8.78
N TYR A 45 -12.25 -4.47 8.96
CA TYR A 45 -11.57 -4.42 10.26
C TYR A 45 -11.82 -3.12 11.02
N GLY A 46 -12.77 -2.30 10.57
CA GLY A 46 -13.16 -1.12 11.33
C GLY A 46 -12.05 -0.11 11.52
N ASP A 47 -11.22 0.08 10.50
CA ASP A 47 -10.15 1.07 10.54
C ASP A 47 -9.09 0.76 11.62
N SER A 48 -8.94 -0.49 12.01
CA SER A 48 -8.10 -0.84 13.16
C SER A 48 -6.60 -0.60 12.93
N VAL A 49 -6.13 -0.51 11.69
CA VAL A 49 -4.72 -0.20 11.44
C VAL A 49 -4.42 1.25 11.78
N LEU A 50 -5.33 2.15 11.41
CA LEU A 50 -5.15 3.58 11.67
C LEU A 50 -5.66 3.99 13.04
N ASN A 51 -6.59 3.23 13.61
CA ASN A 51 -7.13 3.47 14.94
C ASN A 51 -7.12 2.17 15.72
N PRO A 52 -5.95 1.70 16.14
CA PRO A 52 -5.84 0.39 16.79
C PRO A 52 -6.40 0.41 18.21
N SER A 53 -6.95 -0.74 18.61
CA SER A 53 -7.31 -0.95 19.99
C SER A 53 -6.04 -1.03 20.84
N ARG A 54 -6.10 -0.45 22.03
CA ARG A 54 -4.91 -0.34 22.86
C ARG A 54 -5.10 -1.13 24.16
N PHE A 55 -4.88 -2.41 24.09
CA PHE A 55 -5.00 -3.24 25.27
C PHE A 55 -3.67 -3.32 26.03
N PHE A 56 -2.58 -3.52 25.33
CA PHE A 56 -1.27 -3.64 25.95
C PHE A 56 -0.25 -2.66 25.39
N SER A 57 -0.27 -2.43 24.11
CA SER A 57 0.75 -1.61 23.45
C SER A 57 0.41 -0.13 23.54
N HIS A 58 1.42 0.67 23.80
CA HIS A 58 1.29 2.12 23.75
C HIS A 58 2.04 2.70 22.56
N ALA A 59 2.52 1.85 21.66
CA ALA A 59 3.21 2.33 20.47
C ALA A 59 2.27 3.18 19.64
N ASP A 60 2.80 4.22 19.00
CA ASP A 60 1.95 5.07 18.20
C ASP A 60 1.58 4.35 16.89
N GLN A 61 0.65 4.94 16.18
CA GLN A 61 0.10 4.37 14.98
C GLN A 61 1.16 4.09 13.93
N GLU A 62 2.03 5.04 13.70
CA GLU A 62 3.05 4.90 12.68
C GLU A 62 4.03 3.77 13.02
N GLU A 63 4.44 3.67 14.29
CA GLU A 63 5.35 2.61 14.72
C GLU A 63 4.71 1.24 14.58
N GLN A 64 3.43 1.12 14.85
CA GLN A 64 2.73 -0.15 14.70
C GLN A 64 2.67 -0.59 13.24
N ILE A 65 2.46 0.35 12.33
CA ILE A 65 2.47 0.04 10.91
C ILE A 65 3.86 -0.41 10.48
N LYS A 66 4.90 0.25 10.96
CA LYS A 66 6.28 -0.11 10.64
C LYS A 66 6.64 -1.51 11.11
N VAL A 67 6.14 -1.92 12.25
CA VAL A 67 6.35 -3.28 12.73
C VAL A 67 5.75 -4.29 11.77
N ARG A 68 4.57 -4.01 11.24
CA ARG A 68 3.95 -4.90 10.28
C ARG A 68 4.72 -4.96 8.97
N ILE A 69 5.29 -3.83 8.56
CA ILE A 69 6.14 -3.79 7.36
C ILE A 69 7.37 -4.67 7.58
N ASP A 70 8.03 -4.52 8.72
CA ASP A 70 9.19 -5.33 9.06
C ASP A 70 8.86 -6.82 9.03
N ASP A 71 7.72 -7.19 9.57
CA ASP A 71 7.28 -8.58 9.60
C ASP A 71 7.10 -9.13 8.19
N LYS A 72 6.47 -8.36 7.32
CA LYS A 72 6.26 -8.80 5.94
C LYS A 72 7.56 -8.89 5.16
N LEU A 73 8.47 -7.94 5.38
CA LEU A 73 9.77 -8.01 4.75
C LEU A 73 10.55 -9.25 5.21
N ASN A 74 10.45 -9.56 6.48
CA ASN A 74 11.11 -10.76 7.01
C ASN A 74 10.55 -12.02 6.35
N ARG A 75 9.25 -12.11 6.15
CA ARG A 75 8.65 -13.26 5.49
C ARG A 75 9.13 -13.38 4.05
N LEU A 76 9.26 -12.26 3.36
CA LEU A 76 9.72 -12.26 1.99
C LEU A 76 11.16 -12.76 1.91
N VAL A 77 12.01 -12.30 2.82
CA VAL A 77 13.42 -12.70 2.85
C VAL A 77 13.57 -14.17 3.23
N GLN A 78 12.79 -14.64 4.18
CA GLN A 78 12.88 -16.03 4.64
C GLN A 78 12.35 -17.01 3.61
N GLY A 79 11.50 -16.58 2.71
CA GLY A 79 10.95 -17.47 1.71
C GLY A 79 9.89 -18.37 2.28
N ASN A 80 8.80 -17.82 2.69
CA ASN A 80 7.70 -18.62 3.24
C ASN A 80 6.85 -19.14 2.10
N ASP A 81 7.14 -20.34 1.65
CA ASP A 81 6.50 -20.89 0.47
C ASP A 81 5.25 -21.70 0.76
N SER A 82 4.85 -21.86 1.99
CA SER A 82 3.77 -22.77 2.31
C SER A 82 2.43 -22.09 2.52
N LEU A 83 2.39 -20.85 2.98
CA LEU A 83 1.16 -20.22 3.37
C LEU A 83 0.79 -18.99 2.55
N GLU A 84 1.77 -18.27 2.05
CA GLU A 84 1.56 -17.05 1.30
C GLU A 84 2.49 -17.02 0.11
N SER A 85 2.00 -16.56 -1.03
CA SER A 85 2.87 -16.34 -2.17
C SER A 85 3.65 -15.04 -1.98
N ASP A 86 4.74 -14.91 -2.72
CA ASP A 86 5.50 -13.66 -2.71
C ASP A 86 4.65 -12.49 -3.18
N ASP A 87 3.78 -12.73 -4.15
CA ASP A 87 2.89 -11.68 -4.66
C ASP A 87 1.95 -11.19 -3.56
N ASP A 88 1.43 -12.10 -2.74
CA ASP A 88 0.56 -11.71 -1.63
C ASP A 88 1.32 -10.87 -0.62
N ILE A 89 2.55 -11.24 -0.31
CA ILE A 89 3.38 -10.49 0.62
C ILE A 89 3.67 -9.09 0.05
N ILE A 90 3.99 -9.02 -1.24
CA ILE A 90 4.27 -7.74 -1.89
C ILE A 90 3.03 -6.84 -1.87
N MET A 91 1.85 -7.41 -2.16
CA MET A 91 0.62 -6.63 -2.10
C MET A 91 0.36 -6.10 -0.69
N ASP A 92 0.60 -6.93 0.33
CA ASP A 92 0.45 -6.48 1.71
C ASP A 92 1.44 -5.36 2.05
N LEU A 93 2.67 -5.46 1.55
CA LEU A 93 3.66 -4.41 1.77
C LEU A 93 3.22 -3.09 1.14
N ILE A 94 2.73 -3.13 -0.09
CA ILE A 94 2.22 -1.92 -0.74
C ILE A 94 1.08 -1.33 0.10
N GLY A 95 0.21 -2.20 0.61
CA GLY A 95 -0.90 -1.77 1.45
C GLY A 95 -0.44 -1.07 2.71
N TYR A 96 0.51 -1.66 3.43
CA TYR A 96 1.00 -1.04 4.65
C TYR A 96 1.75 0.25 4.38
N LEU A 97 2.51 0.33 3.28
CA LEU A 97 3.19 1.57 2.93
C LEU A 97 2.17 2.66 2.57
N THR A 98 1.10 2.28 1.90
CA THR A 98 0.01 3.23 1.61
C THR A 98 -0.61 3.73 2.90
N LEU A 99 -0.88 2.83 3.84
CA LEU A 99 -1.46 3.21 5.13
C LEU A 99 -0.51 4.09 5.93
N LEU A 100 0.79 3.85 5.81
CA LEU A 100 1.77 4.71 6.45
C LEU A 100 1.68 6.14 5.92
N LEU A 101 1.53 6.30 4.62
CA LEU A 101 1.31 7.63 4.05
C LEU A 101 0.00 8.24 4.52
N VAL A 102 -1.07 7.44 4.59
CA VAL A 102 -2.36 7.93 5.08
C VAL A 102 -2.24 8.42 6.52
N SER A 103 -1.48 7.71 7.34
CA SER A 103 -1.33 8.08 8.75
C SER A 103 -0.63 9.42 8.92
N ARG A 104 0.06 9.87 7.90
CA ARG A 104 0.78 11.16 7.96
C ARG A 104 -0.01 12.33 7.39
N ARG A 105 -1.21 12.10 6.94
CA ARG A 105 -2.02 13.17 6.36
C ARG A 105 -2.98 13.82 7.38
#